data_75bded980e97243c37dc98c92dbe1aa2
#
_entry.id   75bded980e97243c37dc98c92dbe1aa2
#
_cell.length_a   1.000
_cell.length_b   1.000
_cell.length_c   1.000
_cell.angle_alpha   90.00
_cell.angle_beta   90.00
_cell.angle_gamma   90.00
#
_symmetry.space_group_name_H-M   'P 1'
#
loop_
_entity.id
_entity.type
_entity.pdbx_description
1 polymer ?
#
loop_
_entity_poly.entity_id
_entity_poly.type
_entity_poly.pdbx_seq_one_letter_code
_entity_poly.pdbx_strand_id
1 'polypeptide(L)'
;MTISKDGKHTESSDPHWIEWVTGAICTLLVAAMLGWILYDIYRYEPDDARFEIAVTDVNGEPGQYRVKFDIRNLSMTTAAQVQVRGNLQQDGGTQESADVTFDYVASESRDSGTLFFRNDPAGGRLIINVAGYTEP
;
A
#
# COMPACT_ATOMS: atom_id res chain seq x y z
N MET A 1 46.21 -52.38 -34.55
CA MET A 1 44.81 -52.85 -34.76
C MET A 1 44.11 -52.75 -33.42
N THR A 2 43.42 -51.64 -33.16
CA THR A 2 42.68 -51.41 -31.91
C THR A 2 41.24 -51.81 -32.16
N ILE A 3 40.81 -52.87 -31.48
CA ILE A 3 39.43 -53.34 -31.51
C ILE A 3 38.62 -52.40 -30.57
N SER A 4 37.77 -51.61 -31.16
CA SER A 4 36.77 -50.86 -30.44
C SER A 4 35.68 -51.79 -29.95
N LYS A 5 35.53 -51.94 -28.64
CA LYS A 5 34.49 -52.76 -28.02
C LYS A 5 33.28 -51.86 -27.88
N ASP A 6 32.32 -52.02 -28.81
CA ASP A 6 31.01 -51.43 -28.73
C ASP A 6 30.31 -51.88 -27.44
N GLY A 7 30.41 -51.06 -26.41
CA GLY A 7 29.56 -51.18 -25.24
C GLY A 7 28.19 -50.58 -25.56
N LYS A 8 27.25 -51.39 -25.98
CA LYS A 8 25.83 -51.04 -26.01
C LYS A 8 25.39 -50.76 -24.56
N HIS A 9 25.41 -49.53 -24.20
CA HIS A 9 24.60 -49.07 -23.04
C HIS A 9 23.15 -49.17 -23.46
N THR A 10 22.52 -50.27 -23.13
CA THR A 10 21.06 -50.41 -23.17
C THR A 10 20.54 -49.56 -21.99
N GLU A 11 20.19 -48.32 -22.25
CA GLU A 11 19.39 -47.59 -21.31
C GLU A 11 18.09 -48.35 -21.14
N SER A 12 17.80 -48.76 -19.91
CA SER A 12 16.53 -49.37 -19.54
C SER A 12 15.41 -48.37 -19.85
N SER A 13 14.62 -48.67 -20.87
CA SER A 13 13.54 -47.82 -21.37
C SER A 13 12.34 -47.80 -20.42
N ASP A 14 12.34 -48.57 -19.37
CA ASP A 14 11.27 -48.63 -18.39
C ASP A 14 11.59 -47.68 -17.22
N PRO A 15 10.81 -46.64 -17.01
CA PRO A 15 11.02 -45.69 -15.90
C PRO A 15 10.92 -46.48 -14.58
N HIS A 16 11.94 -46.32 -13.74
CA HIS A 16 12.00 -46.98 -12.45
C HIS A 16 10.85 -46.44 -11.57
N TRP A 17 10.19 -47.31 -10.80
CA TRP A 17 9.08 -46.90 -9.94
C TRP A 17 9.42 -45.69 -9.05
N ILE A 18 10.70 -45.51 -8.70
CA ILE A 18 11.20 -44.35 -7.93
C ILE A 18 10.98 -43.03 -8.68
N GLU A 19 11.14 -43.05 -10.01
CA GLU A 19 10.90 -41.82 -10.85
C GLU A 19 9.45 -41.43 -10.82
N TRP A 20 8.55 -42.40 -10.86
CA TRP A 20 7.10 -42.16 -10.73
C TRP A 20 6.72 -41.60 -9.35
N VAL A 21 7.31 -42.17 -8.28
CA VAL A 21 7.07 -41.70 -6.91
C VAL A 21 7.62 -40.27 -6.73
N THR A 22 8.84 -40.03 -7.22
CA THR A 22 9.44 -38.67 -7.14
C THR A 22 8.63 -37.67 -7.92
N GLY A 23 8.22 -38.02 -9.15
CA GLY A 23 7.36 -37.16 -9.97
C GLY A 23 6.02 -36.87 -9.32
N ALA A 24 5.39 -37.87 -8.71
CA ALA A 24 4.15 -37.69 -7.98
C ALA A 24 4.31 -36.75 -6.76
N ILE A 25 5.37 -36.91 -5.98
CA ILE A 25 5.67 -36.03 -4.83
C ILE A 25 5.93 -34.62 -5.29
N CYS A 26 6.75 -34.41 -6.32
CA CYS A 26 7.02 -33.08 -6.86
C CYS A 26 5.75 -32.40 -7.39
N THR A 27 4.92 -33.15 -8.11
CA THR A 27 3.64 -32.64 -8.62
C THR A 27 2.71 -32.21 -7.48
N LEU A 28 2.65 -33.03 -6.42
CA LEU A 28 1.82 -32.73 -5.25
C LEU A 28 2.32 -31.48 -4.50
N LEU A 29 3.63 -31.31 -4.35
CA LEU A 29 4.22 -30.12 -3.73
C LEU A 29 3.93 -28.87 -4.55
N VAL A 30 4.09 -28.92 -5.87
CA VAL A 30 3.78 -27.79 -6.76
C VAL A 30 2.29 -27.46 -6.72
N ALA A 31 1.43 -28.46 -6.78
CA ALA A 31 -0.01 -28.26 -6.68
C ALA A 31 -0.42 -27.67 -5.33
N ALA A 32 0.17 -28.10 -4.23
CA ALA A 32 -0.06 -27.54 -2.91
C ALA A 32 0.38 -26.07 -2.82
N MET A 33 1.54 -25.74 -3.39
CA MET A 33 2.05 -24.37 -3.42
C MET A 33 1.17 -23.45 -4.27
N LEU A 34 0.76 -23.92 -5.46
CA LEU A 34 -0.17 -23.15 -6.31
C LEU A 34 -1.53 -22.98 -5.65
N GLY A 35 -2.05 -24.02 -5.01
CA GLY A 35 -3.30 -23.96 -4.24
C GLY A 35 -3.23 -22.96 -3.09
N TRP A 36 -2.10 -22.90 -2.38
CA TRP A 36 -1.88 -21.91 -1.33
C TRP A 36 -1.88 -20.48 -1.87
N ILE A 37 -1.15 -20.23 -2.97
CA ILE A 37 -1.10 -18.92 -3.61
C ILE A 37 -2.49 -18.48 -4.08
N LEU A 38 -3.25 -19.36 -4.74
CA LEU A 38 -4.60 -19.07 -5.19
C LEU A 38 -5.55 -18.79 -4.02
N TYR A 39 -5.40 -19.52 -2.93
CA TYR A 39 -6.17 -19.30 -1.71
C TYR A 39 -5.84 -17.95 -1.08
N ASP A 40 -4.56 -17.57 -1.05
CA ASP A 40 -4.11 -16.27 -0.52
C ASP A 40 -4.63 -15.12 -1.37
N ILE A 41 -4.57 -15.24 -2.70
CA ILE A 41 -5.16 -14.26 -3.63
C ILE A 41 -6.68 -14.13 -3.43
N TYR A 42 -7.38 -15.26 -3.24
CA TYR A 42 -8.84 -15.24 -3.03
C TYR A 42 -9.24 -14.59 -1.70
N ARG A 43 -8.40 -14.72 -0.67
CA ARG A 43 -8.59 -14.09 0.65
C ARG A 43 -8.05 -12.67 0.72
N TYR A 44 -7.34 -12.22 -0.32
CA TYR A 44 -6.80 -10.87 -0.35
C TYR A 44 -7.95 -9.86 -0.37
N GLU A 45 -8.25 -9.31 0.79
CA GLU A 45 -9.03 -8.08 0.91
C GLU A 45 -8.04 -6.93 0.77
N PRO A 46 -8.20 -6.06 -0.24
CA PRO A 46 -7.36 -4.88 -0.32
C PRO A 46 -7.54 -4.09 0.98
N ASP A 47 -6.47 -3.97 1.74
CA ASP A 47 -6.46 -3.14 2.95
C ASP A 47 -6.42 -1.69 2.48
N ASP A 48 -7.62 -1.14 2.23
CA ASP A 48 -7.78 0.26 1.86
C ASP A 48 -7.03 1.12 2.86
N ALA A 49 -6.18 2.02 2.37
CA ALA A 49 -5.40 2.88 3.22
C ALA A 49 -6.32 3.70 4.11
N ARG A 50 -6.22 3.48 5.42
CA ARG A 50 -6.97 4.20 6.44
C ARG A 50 -6.07 5.27 7.06
N PHE A 51 -6.53 6.50 6.98
CA PHE A 51 -5.80 7.64 7.51
C PHE A 51 -6.54 8.26 8.70
N GLU A 52 -5.77 8.58 9.73
CA GLU A 52 -6.21 9.39 10.85
C GLU A 52 -5.51 10.75 10.74
N ILE A 53 -6.29 11.82 10.82
CA ILE A 53 -5.77 13.19 10.77
C ILE A 53 -6.10 13.88 12.07
N ALA A 54 -5.08 14.46 12.71
CA ALA A 54 -5.22 15.24 13.92
C ALA A 54 -4.59 16.63 13.75
N VAL A 55 -5.37 17.67 14.00
CA VAL A 55 -4.83 19.04 14.05
C VAL A 55 -4.00 19.20 15.31
N THR A 56 -2.75 19.60 15.16
CA THR A 56 -1.79 19.73 16.27
C THR A 56 -1.61 21.18 16.70
N ASP A 57 -1.72 22.13 15.77
CA ASP A 57 -1.48 23.54 16.08
C ASP A 57 -2.16 24.45 15.06
N VAL A 58 -2.67 25.58 15.52
CA VAL A 58 -3.26 26.62 14.68
C VAL A 58 -2.68 27.96 15.10
N ASN A 59 -1.90 28.57 14.23
CA ASN A 59 -1.23 29.83 14.47
C ASN A 59 -1.38 30.74 13.25
N GLY A 60 -1.35 32.05 13.47
CA GLY A 60 -1.31 33.02 12.38
C GLY A 60 -1.76 34.40 12.77
N GLU A 61 -1.69 35.26 11.77
CA GLU A 61 -2.20 36.65 11.82
C GLU A 61 -3.27 36.83 10.75
N PRO A 62 -4.12 37.87 10.84
CA PRO A 62 -5.14 38.14 9.84
C PRO A 62 -4.59 38.11 8.41
N GLY A 63 -5.14 37.22 7.57
CA GLY A 63 -4.72 37.02 6.19
C GLY A 63 -3.67 35.92 5.97
N GLN A 64 -3.09 35.34 7.03
CA GLN A 64 -2.10 34.29 6.94
C GLN A 64 -2.13 33.34 8.14
N TYR A 65 -3.09 32.45 8.14
CA TYR A 65 -3.21 31.39 9.16
C TYR A 65 -2.56 30.11 8.72
N ARG A 66 -1.93 29.43 9.66
CA ARG A 66 -1.23 28.15 9.44
C ARG A 66 -1.81 27.11 10.37
N VAL A 67 -2.29 26.03 9.77
CA VAL A 67 -2.81 24.87 10.48
C VAL A 67 -1.85 23.72 10.32
N LYS A 68 -1.22 23.30 11.40
CA LYS A 68 -0.39 22.09 11.44
C LYS A 68 -1.25 20.89 11.79
N PHE A 69 -1.03 19.81 11.12
CA PHE A 69 -1.72 18.55 11.37
C PHE A 69 -0.77 17.36 11.21
N ASP A 70 -1.08 16.29 11.89
CA ASP A 70 -0.46 14.99 11.71
C ASP A 70 -1.40 14.10 10.91
N ILE A 71 -0.83 13.36 9.97
CA ILE A 71 -1.48 12.28 9.26
C ILE A 71 -0.85 10.97 9.68
N ARG A 72 -1.66 9.99 10.06
CA ARG A 72 -1.22 8.65 10.41
C ARG A 72 -1.85 7.65 9.45
N ASN A 73 -1.03 6.83 8.83
CA ASN A 73 -1.49 5.69 8.05
C ASN A 73 -1.69 4.51 9.01
N LEU A 74 -2.92 4.02 9.12
CA LEU A 74 -3.28 2.89 9.99
C LEU A 74 -3.26 1.56 9.24
N SER A 75 -2.99 1.57 7.93
CA SER A 75 -2.94 0.37 7.11
C SER A 75 -1.55 -0.24 7.06
N MET A 76 -1.46 -1.49 6.65
CA MET A 76 -0.21 -2.22 6.43
C MET A 76 0.43 -1.90 5.08
N THR A 77 -0.23 -1.09 4.24
CA THR A 77 0.24 -0.69 2.91
C THR A 77 0.74 0.75 2.91
N THR A 78 1.80 1.00 2.15
CA THR A 78 2.28 2.37 1.90
C THR A 78 1.35 3.05 0.91
N ALA A 79 0.98 4.29 1.17
CA ALA A 79 0.23 5.10 0.22
C ALA A 79 1.14 6.14 -0.45
N ALA A 80 0.96 6.34 -1.75
CA ALA A 80 1.68 7.33 -2.53
C ALA A 80 0.74 8.46 -2.96
N GLN A 81 1.31 9.64 -3.23
CA GLN A 81 0.57 10.82 -3.70
C GLN A 81 -0.66 11.14 -2.83
N VAL A 82 -0.50 11.08 -1.51
CA VAL A 82 -1.60 11.29 -0.55
C VAL A 82 -1.97 12.78 -0.53
N GLN A 83 -3.10 13.11 -1.13
CA GLN A 83 -3.62 14.46 -1.15
C GLN A 83 -4.52 14.73 0.06
N VAL A 84 -4.11 15.64 0.91
CA VAL A 84 -4.88 16.10 2.06
C VAL A 84 -5.50 17.45 1.74
N ARG A 85 -6.81 17.56 1.95
CA ARG A 85 -7.58 18.77 1.74
C ARG A 85 -8.20 19.28 3.04
N GLY A 86 -7.99 20.55 3.33
CA GLY A 86 -8.66 21.26 4.40
C GLY A 86 -9.74 22.20 3.82
N ASN A 87 -10.96 22.07 4.30
CA ASN A 87 -12.07 22.94 3.95
C ASN A 87 -12.47 23.76 5.19
N LEU A 88 -12.37 25.06 5.07
CA LEU A 88 -12.79 26.00 6.09
C LEU A 88 -14.11 26.64 5.67
N GLN A 89 -15.14 26.44 6.46
CA GLN A 89 -16.46 27.03 6.26
C GLN A 89 -16.73 28.02 7.38
N GLN A 90 -16.94 29.31 7.03
CA GLN A 90 -17.29 30.36 7.98
C GLN A 90 -18.79 30.60 8.01
N ASP A 91 -19.28 31.12 9.12
CA ASP A 91 -20.71 31.43 9.35
C ASP A 91 -21.33 32.41 8.34
N GLY A 92 -20.51 33.12 7.57
CA GLY A 92 -20.95 34.00 6.47
C GLY A 92 -21.06 33.34 5.10
N GLY A 93 -20.94 32.01 5.02
CA GLY A 93 -21.01 31.26 3.75
C GLY A 93 -19.71 31.31 2.93
N THR A 94 -18.67 31.96 3.42
CA THR A 94 -17.34 31.92 2.77
C THR A 94 -16.72 30.56 2.96
N GLN A 95 -16.36 29.92 1.84
CA GLN A 95 -15.67 28.66 1.84
C GLN A 95 -14.24 28.85 1.32
N GLU A 96 -13.27 28.40 2.07
CA GLU A 96 -11.87 28.38 1.68
C GLU A 96 -11.33 26.95 1.74
N SER A 97 -10.53 26.55 0.75
CA SER A 97 -9.89 25.24 0.74
C SER A 97 -8.38 25.38 0.53
N ALA A 98 -7.64 24.51 1.18
CA ALA A 98 -6.19 24.38 1.03
C ALA A 98 -5.83 22.90 0.88
N ASP A 99 -4.86 22.63 0.03
CA ASP A 99 -4.41 21.28 -0.27
C ASP A 99 -2.91 21.13 0.00
N VAL A 100 -2.51 19.95 0.44
CA VAL A 100 -1.11 19.53 0.50
C VAL A 100 -1.01 18.08 0.06
N THR A 101 0.04 17.73 -0.68
CA THR A 101 0.27 16.38 -1.16
C THR A 101 1.54 15.83 -0.52
N PHE A 102 1.45 14.64 0.06
CA PHE A 102 2.58 13.85 0.52
C PHE A 102 2.98 12.88 -0.58
N ASP A 103 4.25 12.81 -0.92
CA ASP A 103 4.73 11.88 -1.93
C ASP A 103 4.50 10.42 -1.48
N TYR A 104 4.76 10.14 -0.20
CA TYR A 104 4.53 8.84 0.42
C TYR A 104 4.14 9.01 1.89
N VAL A 105 3.22 8.17 2.35
CA VAL A 105 2.96 7.95 3.77
C VAL A 105 3.13 6.45 4.02
N ALA A 106 4.21 6.07 4.68
CA ALA A 106 4.55 4.67 4.90
C ALA A 106 3.48 3.95 5.74
N SER A 107 3.45 2.62 5.63
CA SER A 107 2.57 1.79 6.46
C SER A 107 2.84 2.03 7.95
N GLU A 108 1.78 2.06 8.76
CA GLU A 108 1.81 2.25 10.22
C GLU A 108 2.63 3.46 10.71
N SER A 109 2.87 4.44 9.83
CA SER A 109 3.68 5.64 10.11
C SER A 109 2.84 6.88 10.34
N ARG A 110 3.52 7.91 10.87
CA ARG A 110 2.97 9.26 11.04
C ARG A 110 3.83 10.25 10.27
N ASP A 111 3.17 11.19 9.63
CA ASP A 111 3.80 12.32 8.97
C ASP A 111 3.09 13.61 9.37
N SER A 112 3.71 14.77 9.15
CA SER A 112 3.16 16.06 9.54
C SER A 112 3.07 16.99 8.35
N GLY A 113 1.95 17.71 8.24
CA GLY A 113 1.71 18.66 7.19
C GLY A 113 1.26 20.01 7.72
N THR A 114 1.22 20.98 6.82
CA THR A 114 0.74 22.34 7.12
C THR A 114 -0.16 22.82 6.00
N LEU A 115 -1.34 23.31 6.36
CA LEU A 115 -2.26 24.01 5.46
C LEU A 115 -2.25 25.49 5.76
N PHE A 116 -2.40 26.30 4.73
CA PHE A 116 -2.44 27.76 4.84
C PHE A 116 -3.81 28.29 4.44
N PHE A 117 -4.37 29.14 5.31
CA PHE A 117 -5.65 29.80 5.10
C PHE A 117 -5.51 31.30 5.24
N ARG A 118 -6.36 32.03 4.56
CA ARG A 118 -6.47 33.51 4.71
C ARG A 118 -7.39 33.92 5.83
N ASN A 119 -8.43 33.09 6.04
CA ASN A 119 -9.42 33.32 7.08
C ASN A 119 -9.07 32.55 8.34
N ASP A 120 -9.51 33.09 9.51
CA ASP A 120 -9.25 32.45 10.80
C ASP A 120 -9.97 31.12 10.92
N PRO A 121 -9.23 29.99 11.06
CA PRO A 121 -9.83 28.69 11.25
C PRO A 121 -10.62 28.54 12.55
N ALA A 122 -10.30 29.37 13.58
CA ALA A 122 -11.02 29.36 14.85
C ALA A 122 -12.42 30.02 14.74
N GLY A 123 -12.62 30.87 13.75
CA GLY A 123 -13.90 31.53 13.47
C GLY A 123 -14.85 30.72 12.59
N GLY A 124 -14.57 29.48 12.29
CA GLY A 124 -15.37 28.64 11.40
C GLY A 124 -15.25 27.17 11.67
N ARG A 125 -15.82 26.35 10.78
CA ARG A 125 -15.71 24.90 10.82
C ARG A 125 -14.61 24.43 9.86
N LEU A 126 -13.52 23.95 10.41
CA LEU A 126 -12.42 23.35 9.64
C LEU A 126 -12.60 21.83 9.57
N ILE A 127 -12.61 21.29 8.36
CA ILE A 127 -12.65 19.86 8.09
C ILE A 127 -11.43 19.53 7.26
N ILE A 128 -10.58 18.62 7.75
CA ILE A 128 -9.40 18.11 7.04
C ILE A 128 -9.62 16.62 6.74
N ASN A 129 -9.46 16.24 5.49
CA ASN A 129 -9.62 14.86 5.05
C ASN A 129 -8.65 14.52 3.93
N VAL A 130 -8.42 13.23 3.73
CA VAL A 130 -7.70 12.72 2.55
C VAL A 130 -8.67 12.78 1.37
N ALA A 131 -8.28 13.52 0.34
CA ALA A 131 -9.06 13.68 -0.89
C ALA A 131 -8.80 12.55 -1.90
N GLY A 132 -7.60 11.95 -1.83
CA GLY A 132 -7.20 10.83 -2.68
C GLY A 132 -5.78 10.38 -2.39
N TYR A 133 -5.47 9.17 -2.84
CA TYR A 133 -4.13 8.58 -2.79
C TYR A 133 -3.99 7.56 -3.92
N THR A 134 -2.77 7.11 -4.17
CA THR A 134 -2.46 6.01 -5.09
C THR A 134 -1.71 4.91 -4.33
N GLU A 135 -1.86 3.68 -4.77
CA GLU A 135 -0.98 2.58 -4.35
C GLU A 135 0.34 2.68 -5.12
N PRO A 136 1.49 2.49 -4.46
CA PRO A 136 2.80 2.58 -5.10
C PRO A 136 3.07 1.43 -6.06
#